data_4c537c88eefc8759967122017a181209
#
_entry.id   4c537c88eefc8759967122017a181209
#
_cell.length_a   1.000
_cell.length_b   1.000
_cell.length_c   1.000
_cell.angle_alpha   90.00
_cell.angle_beta   90.00
_cell.angle_gamma   90.00
#
_symmetry.space_group_name_H-M   'P 1'
#
loop_
_entity.id
_entity.type
_entity.pdbx_description
1 polymer ?
#
loop_
_entity_poly.entity_id
_entity_poly.type
_entity_poly.pdbx_seq_one_letter_code
_entity_poly.pdbx_strand_id
1 'polypeptide(L)'
;MLSIIPARGEVGYVCPRFEEPRLREKLALGDDVRVWEEHQSPYTEVAGFLRDRGINRGVIGVEGALRFFVFDGISSALPHARLSSADRVTVRCRSVKSVSEIDLLQHSADLTVVAFEECLRTLREGMLQEEFTENSISVYRRLGVEGSIDIQFGLATSLPHGSEHPSHLKAGDVVLMDGGCTVEGYHSDMSRTVVFGEPTKRQREIWLLEQAAQEAAFAAARPGIPIQDVDAAARRVIVDAGLGPDYKTPGLPHRTGHGIGLDIHEAPYVVEGNRTKLAPGMCFSNEPMIVIPGEFGVRLEDCLFMNQSEACYFTEPSISIDMPLPRRDANGKALE
;
A
#
# COMPACT_ATOMS: atom_id res chain seq x y z
N MET A 1 6.94 16.07 -17.43
CA MET A 1 8.02 15.20 -17.96
C MET A 1 7.41 13.86 -18.36
N LEU A 2 7.89 13.27 -19.45
CA LEU A 2 7.48 11.94 -19.92
C LEU A 2 8.74 11.11 -20.19
N SER A 3 8.73 9.85 -19.79
CA SER A 3 9.76 8.86 -20.13
C SER A 3 9.20 7.91 -21.20
N ILE A 4 9.99 7.61 -22.23
CA ILE A 4 9.62 6.74 -23.33
C ILE A 4 10.59 5.57 -23.34
N ILE A 5 10.07 4.37 -23.13
CA ILE A 5 10.85 3.14 -23.04
C ILE A 5 10.54 2.30 -24.28
N PRO A 6 11.41 2.31 -25.30
CA PRO A 6 11.20 1.48 -26.49
C PRO A 6 11.47 0.00 -26.15
N ALA A 7 10.83 -0.91 -26.90
CA ALA A 7 11.07 -2.35 -26.75
C ALA A 7 12.53 -2.75 -27.11
N ARG A 8 13.21 -1.91 -27.85
CA ARG A 8 14.64 -2.03 -28.22
C ARG A 8 15.24 -0.64 -28.35
N GLY A 9 16.46 -0.46 -27.88
CA GLY A 9 17.18 0.81 -27.89
C GLY A 9 17.08 1.54 -26.55
N GLU A 10 17.58 2.77 -26.52
CA GLU A 10 17.71 3.57 -25.32
C GLU A 10 16.42 4.29 -24.94
N VAL A 11 16.25 4.49 -23.63
CA VAL A 11 15.18 5.30 -23.05
C VAL A 11 15.33 6.75 -23.51
N GLY A 12 14.21 7.40 -23.81
CA GLY A 12 14.16 8.81 -24.11
C GLY A 12 13.23 9.57 -23.17
N TYR A 13 13.42 10.87 -23.16
CA TYR A 13 12.71 11.76 -22.26
C TYR A 13 12.16 12.97 -23.01
N VAL A 14 11.02 13.46 -22.56
CA VAL A 14 10.42 14.70 -23.06
C VAL A 14 10.14 15.61 -21.87
N CYS A 15 10.72 16.80 -21.86
CA CYS A 15 10.52 17.79 -20.80
C CYS A 15 10.48 19.22 -21.36
N PRO A 16 9.92 20.20 -20.62
CA PRO A 16 10.10 21.62 -20.98
C PRO A 16 11.59 21.98 -20.96
N ARG A 17 12.00 22.90 -21.83
CA ARG A 17 13.41 23.28 -21.96
C ARG A 17 14.02 23.77 -20.65
N PHE A 18 13.28 24.51 -19.86
CA PHE A 18 13.77 25.02 -18.57
C PHE A 18 14.03 23.95 -17.52
N GLU A 19 13.42 22.74 -17.65
CA GLU A 19 13.66 21.61 -16.76
C GLU A 19 14.79 20.67 -17.26
N GLU A 20 15.30 20.88 -18.48
CA GLU A 20 16.33 19.99 -19.04
C GLU A 20 17.57 19.85 -18.15
N PRO A 21 18.16 20.95 -17.61
CA PRO A 21 19.35 20.84 -16.76
C PRO A 21 19.09 19.97 -15.53
N ARG A 22 17.96 20.18 -14.87
CA ARG A 22 17.55 19.43 -13.69
C ARG A 22 17.26 17.95 -13.99
N LEU A 23 16.68 17.69 -15.17
CA LEU A 23 16.44 16.32 -15.61
C LEU A 23 17.78 15.60 -15.82
N ARG A 24 18.74 16.22 -16.51
CA ARG A 24 20.05 15.61 -16.79
C ARG A 24 20.84 15.24 -15.53
N GLU A 25 20.67 15.98 -14.43
CA GLU A 25 21.28 15.63 -13.13
C GLU A 25 20.74 14.33 -12.53
N LYS A 26 19.53 13.89 -12.97
CA LYS A 26 18.82 12.72 -12.41
C LYS A 26 18.81 11.51 -13.35
N LEU A 27 19.28 11.66 -14.58
CA LEU A 27 19.25 10.56 -15.55
C LEU A 27 20.19 9.43 -15.15
N ALA A 28 19.63 8.24 -14.97
CA ALA A 28 20.39 7.01 -14.79
C ALA A 28 20.48 6.16 -16.08
N LEU A 29 19.52 6.33 -16.99
CA LEU A 29 19.41 5.53 -18.23
C LEU A 29 19.11 6.41 -19.43
N GLY A 30 19.88 6.24 -20.52
CA GLY A 30 19.68 7.00 -21.76
C GLY A 30 20.03 8.50 -21.63
N ASP A 31 20.21 9.15 -22.77
CA ASP A 31 20.57 10.57 -22.85
C ASP A 31 19.78 11.34 -23.92
N ASP A 32 18.87 10.67 -24.67
CA ASP A 32 17.98 11.30 -25.65
C ASP A 32 16.89 12.12 -24.93
N VAL A 33 17.21 13.37 -24.64
CA VAL A 33 16.30 14.33 -24.03
C VAL A 33 15.78 15.27 -25.11
N ARG A 34 14.47 15.27 -25.31
CA ARG A 34 13.76 16.18 -26.22
C ARG A 34 13.04 17.23 -25.44
N VAL A 35 13.17 18.46 -25.88
CA VAL A 35 12.66 19.62 -25.16
C VAL A 35 11.66 20.38 -26.00
N TRP A 36 10.70 20.98 -25.34
CA TRP A 36 9.67 21.85 -25.91
C TRP A 36 9.64 23.19 -25.18
N GLU A 37 9.30 24.24 -25.89
CA GLU A 37 9.06 25.57 -25.32
C GLU A 37 7.59 25.69 -24.91
N GLU A 38 7.28 26.53 -23.92
CA GLU A 38 5.94 26.68 -23.30
C GLU A 38 4.79 26.90 -24.32
N HIS A 39 5.08 27.46 -25.48
CA HIS A 39 4.10 27.66 -26.56
C HIS A 39 4.00 26.48 -27.53
N GLN A 40 4.76 25.42 -27.34
CA GLN A 40 4.79 24.21 -28.18
C GLN A 40 4.06 23.05 -27.52
N SER A 41 3.74 22.04 -28.29
CA SER A 41 3.15 20.80 -27.76
C SER A 41 4.21 19.78 -27.39
N PRO A 42 4.26 19.28 -26.15
CA PRO A 42 5.17 18.20 -25.75
C PRO A 42 4.91 16.92 -26.55
N TYR A 43 3.72 16.72 -27.04
CA TYR A 43 3.32 15.50 -27.75
C TYR A 43 3.91 15.43 -29.15
N THR A 44 4.30 16.57 -29.75
CA THR A 44 5.07 16.63 -30.98
C THR A 44 6.45 15.99 -30.79
N GLU A 45 7.08 16.24 -29.66
CA GLU A 45 8.38 15.66 -29.31
C GLU A 45 8.28 14.16 -29.03
N VAL A 46 7.20 13.72 -28.35
CA VAL A 46 6.90 12.28 -28.20
C VAL A 46 6.76 11.60 -29.56
N ALA A 47 5.96 12.19 -30.44
CA ALA A 47 5.75 11.67 -31.80
C ALA A 47 7.04 11.69 -32.63
N GLY A 48 7.86 12.72 -32.48
CA GLY A 48 9.19 12.84 -33.10
C GLY A 48 10.11 11.70 -32.67
N PHE A 49 10.25 11.51 -31.34
CA PHE A 49 11.06 10.43 -30.78
C PHE A 49 10.68 9.05 -31.33
N LEU A 50 9.39 8.77 -31.41
CA LEU A 50 8.89 7.48 -31.89
C LEU A 50 9.10 7.33 -33.40
N ARG A 51 8.86 8.39 -34.19
CA ARG A 51 9.11 8.38 -35.64
C ARG A 51 10.57 8.12 -36.00
N ASP A 52 11.51 8.75 -35.27
CA ASP A 52 12.94 8.59 -35.52
C ASP A 52 13.41 7.14 -35.29
N ARG A 53 12.64 6.38 -34.51
CA ARG A 53 12.83 4.94 -34.26
C ARG A 53 11.95 4.04 -35.12
N GLY A 54 11.29 4.60 -36.13
CA GLY A 54 10.41 3.86 -37.04
C GLY A 54 9.07 3.43 -36.38
N ILE A 55 8.74 3.97 -35.21
CA ILE A 55 7.53 3.63 -34.45
C ILE A 55 6.47 4.73 -34.73
N ASN A 56 5.82 4.66 -35.88
CA ASN A 56 4.74 5.57 -36.25
C ASN A 56 3.36 4.90 -36.38
N ARG A 57 3.31 3.59 -36.20
CA ARG A 57 2.12 2.74 -36.25
C ARG A 57 2.25 1.61 -35.23
N GLY A 58 1.15 0.91 -34.94
CA GLY A 58 1.13 -0.23 -34.03
C GLY A 58 0.58 0.11 -32.66
N VAL A 59 0.96 -0.66 -31.67
CA VAL A 59 0.48 -0.50 -30.30
C VAL A 59 1.55 0.15 -29.44
N ILE A 60 1.18 1.23 -28.75
CA ILE A 60 2.02 1.92 -27.77
C ILE A 60 1.39 1.70 -26.41
N GLY A 61 2.14 1.11 -25.49
CA GLY A 61 1.73 0.95 -24.11
C GLY A 61 1.84 2.27 -23.35
N VAL A 62 0.84 2.59 -22.56
CA VAL A 62 0.84 3.73 -21.64
C VAL A 62 0.55 3.25 -20.23
N GLU A 63 1.18 3.86 -19.26
CA GLU A 63 0.98 3.54 -17.84
C GLU A 63 -0.46 3.85 -17.41
N GLY A 64 -1.06 2.99 -16.57
CA GLY A 64 -2.45 3.13 -16.14
C GLY A 64 -2.74 4.41 -15.34
N ALA A 65 -1.72 4.95 -14.65
CA ALA A 65 -1.82 6.22 -13.91
C ALA A 65 -1.61 7.47 -14.79
N LEU A 66 -1.42 7.30 -16.11
CA LEU A 66 -1.23 8.44 -17.02
C LEU A 66 -2.46 9.34 -17.02
N ARG A 67 -2.26 10.65 -16.80
CA ARG A 67 -3.38 11.61 -16.83
C ARG A 67 -4.04 11.64 -18.20
N PHE A 68 -5.37 11.71 -18.23
CA PHE A 68 -6.15 11.65 -19.45
C PHE A 68 -5.71 12.68 -20.52
N PHE A 69 -5.42 13.93 -20.14
CA PHE A 69 -4.98 14.95 -21.10
C PHE A 69 -3.64 14.61 -21.77
N VAL A 70 -2.78 13.84 -21.10
CA VAL A 70 -1.52 13.36 -21.70
C VAL A 70 -1.82 12.24 -22.70
N PHE A 71 -2.69 11.31 -22.33
CA PHE A 71 -3.17 10.25 -23.22
C PHE A 71 -3.80 10.82 -24.50
N ASP A 72 -4.70 11.79 -24.35
CA ASP A 72 -5.40 12.45 -25.45
C ASP A 72 -4.43 13.21 -26.37
N GLY A 73 -3.48 13.94 -25.77
CA GLY A 73 -2.44 14.66 -26.53
C GLY A 73 -1.51 13.73 -27.31
N ILE A 74 -1.07 12.62 -26.72
CA ILE A 74 -0.26 11.61 -27.42
C ILE A 74 -1.09 10.96 -28.55
N SER A 75 -2.34 10.61 -28.29
CA SER A 75 -3.25 9.99 -29.26
C SER A 75 -3.44 10.90 -30.48
N SER A 76 -3.65 12.20 -30.23
CA SER A 76 -3.81 13.22 -31.28
C SER A 76 -2.53 13.40 -32.12
N ALA A 77 -1.35 13.34 -31.47
CA ALA A 77 -0.06 13.48 -32.19
C ALA A 77 0.35 12.22 -32.98
N LEU A 78 -0.26 11.07 -32.68
CA LEU A 78 0.03 9.75 -33.27
C LEU A 78 -1.26 9.08 -33.81
N PRO A 79 -1.97 9.67 -34.79
CA PRO A 79 -3.29 9.18 -35.21
C PRO A 79 -3.28 7.80 -35.87
N HIS A 80 -2.12 7.27 -36.22
CA HIS A 80 -1.95 5.94 -36.80
C HIS A 80 -1.46 4.87 -35.81
N ALA A 81 -1.21 5.26 -34.58
CA ALA A 81 -0.88 4.35 -33.49
C ALA A 81 -2.10 4.09 -32.60
N ARG A 82 -2.16 2.92 -31.98
CA ARG A 82 -3.18 2.58 -30.98
C ARG A 82 -2.55 2.64 -29.62
N LEU A 83 -3.01 3.53 -28.77
CA LEU A 83 -2.63 3.52 -27.34
C LEU A 83 -3.37 2.40 -26.61
N SER A 84 -2.69 1.76 -25.68
CA SER A 84 -3.22 0.65 -24.86
C SER A 84 -2.55 0.66 -23.49
N SER A 85 -3.19 0.10 -22.47
CA SER A 85 -2.53 -0.07 -21.17
C SER A 85 -1.22 -0.87 -21.29
N ALA A 86 -0.18 -0.39 -20.61
CA ALA A 86 1.09 -1.08 -20.41
C ALA A 86 1.10 -1.96 -19.14
N ASP A 87 0.01 -2.07 -18.41
CA ASP A 87 -0.06 -2.74 -17.10
C ASP A 87 0.47 -4.19 -17.15
N ARG A 88 0.29 -4.89 -18.27
CA ARG A 88 0.88 -6.23 -18.47
C ARG A 88 2.41 -6.24 -18.35
N VAL A 89 3.07 -5.10 -18.53
CA VAL A 89 4.52 -4.94 -18.41
C VAL A 89 4.84 -4.29 -17.07
N THR A 90 4.28 -3.11 -16.80
CA THR A 90 4.59 -2.30 -15.60
C THR A 90 4.19 -3.02 -14.31
N VAL A 91 2.97 -3.57 -14.25
CA VAL A 91 2.51 -4.36 -13.09
C VAL A 91 3.39 -5.59 -12.88
N ARG A 92 3.76 -6.28 -13.96
CA ARG A 92 4.63 -7.47 -13.83
C ARG A 92 6.02 -7.12 -13.31
N CYS A 93 6.57 -5.98 -13.74
CA CYS A 93 7.87 -5.52 -13.24
C CYS A 93 7.80 -5.11 -11.77
N ARG A 94 6.70 -4.45 -11.35
CA ARG A 94 6.53 -3.91 -10.01
C ARG A 94 6.07 -4.95 -8.98
N SER A 95 5.24 -5.91 -9.39
CA SER A 95 4.67 -6.89 -8.45
C SER A 95 5.68 -7.88 -7.90
N VAL A 96 6.79 -8.13 -8.61
CA VAL A 96 7.88 -9.03 -8.15
C VAL A 96 9.10 -8.18 -7.82
N LYS A 97 9.36 -8.00 -6.55
CA LYS A 97 10.45 -7.18 -6.02
C LYS A 97 11.78 -7.96 -6.06
N SER A 98 12.86 -7.25 -6.36
CA SER A 98 14.23 -7.70 -6.15
C SER A 98 14.57 -7.75 -4.65
N VAL A 99 15.69 -8.37 -4.30
CA VAL A 99 16.16 -8.40 -2.91
C VAL A 99 16.35 -6.99 -2.35
N SER A 100 16.97 -6.08 -3.12
CA SER A 100 17.19 -4.70 -2.66
C SER A 100 15.89 -3.92 -2.45
N GLU A 101 14.84 -4.18 -3.25
CA GLU A 101 13.52 -3.58 -3.04
C GLU A 101 12.84 -4.13 -1.78
N ILE A 102 13.00 -5.44 -1.50
CA ILE A 102 12.53 -6.05 -0.25
C ILE A 102 13.27 -5.49 0.95
N ASP A 103 14.58 -5.23 0.86
CA ASP A 103 15.36 -4.60 1.93
C ASP A 103 14.87 -3.18 2.23
N LEU A 104 14.48 -2.40 1.21
CA LEU A 104 13.88 -1.06 1.40
C LEU A 104 12.51 -1.14 2.06
N LEU A 105 11.65 -2.09 1.65
CA LEU A 105 10.36 -2.35 2.29
C LEU A 105 10.54 -2.79 3.75
N GLN A 106 11.52 -3.64 4.03
CA GLN A 106 11.84 -4.03 5.41
C GLN A 106 12.26 -2.83 6.25
N HIS A 107 13.12 -1.97 5.71
CA HIS A 107 13.56 -0.78 6.44
C HIS A 107 12.41 0.19 6.71
N SER A 108 11.52 0.41 5.74
CA SER A 108 10.33 1.24 5.97
C SER A 108 9.38 0.63 7.01
N ALA A 109 9.21 -0.70 7.02
CA ALA A 109 8.42 -1.41 8.02
C ALA A 109 9.03 -1.31 9.43
N ASP A 110 10.35 -1.45 9.57
CA ASP A 110 11.05 -1.31 10.85
C ASP A 110 10.87 0.09 11.45
N LEU A 111 10.98 1.14 10.63
CA LEU A 111 10.74 2.52 11.06
C LEU A 111 9.27 2.74 11.47
N THR A 112 8.34 2.09 10.77
CA THR A 112 6.91 2.17 11.10
C THR A 112 6.61 1.54 12.46
N VAL A 113 7.20 0.40 12.79
CA VAL A 113 7.05 -0.21 14.12
C VAL A 113 7.54 0.75 15.22
N VAL A 114 8.71 1.39 15.02
CA VAL A 114 9.23 2.38 15.99
C VAL A 114 8.27 3.55 16.15
N ALA A 115 7.72 4.07 15.04
CA ALA A 115 6.77 5.18 15.08
C ALA A 115 5.47 4.80 15.82
N PHE A 116 4.92 3.61 15.55
CA PHE A 116 3.74 3.12 16.26
C PHE A 116 3.99 2.96 17.77
N GLU A 117 5.15 2.42 18.17
CA GLU A 117 5.51 2.30 19.58
C GLU A 117 5.58 3.67 20.28
N GLU A 118 6.18 4.67 19.67
CA GLU A 118 6.23 6.02 20.22
C GLU A 118 4.85 6.67 20.29
N CYS A 119 4.06 6.57 19.20
CA CYS A 119 2.74 7.18 19.12
C CYS A 119 1.74 6.56 20.09
N LEU A 120 1.74 5.23 20.27
CA LEU A 120 0.88 4.54 21.24
C LEU A 120 1.04 5.09 22.66
N ARG A 121 2.26 5.47 23.05
CA ARG A 121 2.55 6.04 24.39
C ARG A 121 1.99 7.45 24.57
N THR A 122 1.58 8.12 23.50
CA THR A 122 1.01 9.48 23.56
C THR A 122 -0.51 9.50 23.75
N LEU A 123 -1.17 8.36 23.62
CA LEU A 123 -2.62 8.27 23.78
C LEU A 123 -3.06 8.75 25.15
N ARG A 124 -4.03 9.67 25.18
CA ARG A 124 -4.60 10.24 26.41
C ARG A 124 -6.07 10.56 26.21
N GLU A 125 -6.84 10.47 27.28
CA GLU A 125 -8.26 10.84 27.26
C GLU A 125 -8.45 12.28 26.78
N GLY A 126 -9.44 12.48 25.94
CA GLY A 126 -9.75 13.77 25.32
C GLY A 126 -8.89 14.15 24.10
N MET A 127 -7.91 13.32 23.70
CA MET A 127 -7.09 13.54 22.51
C MET A 127 -7.94 13.57 21.24
N LEU A 128 -7.64 14.50 20.32
CA LEU A 128 -8.21 14.55 18.98
C LEU A 128 -7.42 13.66 18.01
N GLN A 129 -8.08 13.16 16.98
CA GLN A 129 -7.45 12.37 15.91
C GLN A 129 -6.35 13.17 15.20
N GLU A 130 -6.62 14.43 14.84
CA GLU A 130 -5.64 15.32 14.20
C GLU A 130 -4.38 15.50 15.04
N GLU A 131 -4.53 15.66 16.36
CA GLU A 131 -3.40 15.79 17.29
C GLU A 131 -2.50 14.55 17.26
N PHE A 132 -3.10 13.36 17.20
CA PHE A 132 -2.35 12.11 17.11
C PHE A 132 -1.60 12.02 15.76
N THR A 133 -2.28 12.33 14.64
CA THR A 133 -1.68 12.30 13.31
C THR A 133 -0.52 13.30 13.21
N GLU A 134 -0.66 14.51 13.74
CA GLU A 134 0.44 15.50 13.81
C GLU A 134 1.63 14.99 14.63
N ASN A 135 1.36 14.33 15.77
CA ASN A 135 2.40 13.70 16.57
C ASN A 135 3.13 12.62 15.76
N SER A 136 2.41 11.78 15.03
CA SER A 136 2.99 10.72 14.21
C SER A 136 3.90 11.28 13.10
N ILE A 137 3.45 12.32 12.40
CA ILE A 137 4.26 13.03 11.39
C ILE A 137 5.55 13.56 12.02
N SER A 138 5.47 14.08 13.25
CA SER A 138 6.63 14.58 13.99
C SER A 138 7.60 13.45 14.37
N VAL A 139 7.08 12.26 14.70
CA VAL A 139 7.90 11.05 14.96
C VAL A 139 8.64 10.65 13.67
N TYR A 140 7.94 10.46 12.56
CA TYR A 140 8.57 10.07 11.29
C TYR A 140 9.62 11.08 10.83
N ARG A 141 9.36 12.38 11.00
CA ARG A 141 10.35 13.43 10.68
C ARG A 141 11.61 13.30 11.53
N ARG A 142 11.51 12.94 12.82
CA ARG A 142 12.70 12.67 13.67
C ARG A 142 13.45 11.42 13.24
N LEU A 143 12.74 10.44 12.68
CA LEU A 143 13.34 9.22 12.10
C LEU A 143 13.96 9.48 10.71
N GLY A 144 13.80 10.70 10.15
CA GLY A 144 14.40 11.10 8.89
C GLY A 144 13.62 10.67 7.64
N VAL A 145 12.35 10.32 7.77
CA VAL A 145 11.49 9.86 6.68
C VAL A 145 10.17 10.63 6.64
N GLU A 146 9.46 10.52 5.52
CA GLU A 146 8.08 10.99 5.37
C GLU A 146 7.11 9.85 5.72
N GLY A 147 6.13 10.14 6.57
CA GLY A 147 5.13 9.17 7.00
C GLY A 147 4.09 9.80 7.90
N SER A 148 3.00 9.06 8.12
CA SER A 148 1.93 9.42 9.05
C SER A 148 1.20 8.17 9.54
N ILE A 149 0.53 8.30 10.67
CA ILE A 149 -0.41 7.31 11.19
C ILE A 149 -1.74 8.02 11.38
N ASP A 150 -2.75 7.58 10.64
CA ASP A 150 -4.12 7.98 10.85
C ASP A 150 -4.72 7.19 12.01
N ILE A 151 -5.65 7.80 12.74
CA ILE A 151 -6.25 7.18 13.92
C ILE A 151 -7.77 7.37 13.94
N GLN A 152 -8.46 6.35 14.42
CA GLN A 152 -9.92 6.36 14.57
C GLN A 152 -10.28 5.91 15.98
N PHE A 153 -11.33 6.53 16.55
CA PHE A 153 -11.80 6.25 17.92
C PHE A 153 -13.25 5.75 17.92
N GLY A 154 -13.51 4.74 18.73
CA GLY A 154 -14.84 4.23 19.03
C GLY A 154 -15.63 3.90 17.76
N LEU A 155 -16.80 4.53 17.59
CA LEU A 155 -17.69 4.29 16.46
C LEU A 155 -17.05 4.56 15.10
N ALA A 156 -16.14 5.52 15.00
CA ALA A 156 -15.46 5.85 13.74
C ALA A 156 -14.65 4.67 13.19
N THR A 157 -14.20 3.75 14.04
CA THR A 157 -13.49 2.53 13.61
C THR A 157 -14.37 1.58 12.81
N SER A 158 -15.72 1.71 12.87
CA SER A 158 -16.65 0.94 12.04
C SER A 158 -16.72 1.40 10.58
N LEU A 159 -16.02 2.49 10.24
CA LEU A 159 -15.89 2.99 8.88
C LEU A 159 -14.45 2.71 8.41
N PRO A 160 -14.25 1.93 7.34
CA PRO A 160 -12.90 1.48 6.94
C PRO A 160 -11.85 2.60 6.75
N HIS A 161 -12.29 3.79 6.32
CA HIS A 161 -11.44 4.97 6.17
C HIS A 161 -11.75 6.07 7.21
N GLY A 162 -12.41 5.71 8.32
CA GLY A 162 -12.75 6.63 9.37
C GLY A 162 -13.90 7.59 9.06
N SER A 163 -14.12 8.51 9.98
CA SER A 163 -15.15 9.54 9.91
C SER A 163 -14.52 10.90 9.64
N GLU A 164 -15.17 11.72 8.79
CA GLU A 164 -14.79 13.12 8.61
C GLU A 164 -15.17 14.00 9.83
N HIS A 165 -15.91 13.41 10.79
CA HIS A 165 -16.30 14.11 12.01
C HIS A 165 -15.30 13.84 13.13
N PRO A 166 -14.58 14.85 13.62
CA PRO A 166 -13.63 14.69 14.71
C PRO A 166 -14.29 14.10 15.96
N SER A 167 -13.59 13.21 16.62
CA SER A 167 -14.00 12.66 17.91
C SER A 167 -12.85 12.74 18.92
N HIS A 168 -13.22 12.86 20.19
CA HIS A 168 -12.26 12.83 21.29
C HIS A 168 -12.16 11.40 21.83
N LEU A 169 -10.93 10.95 22.08
CA LEU A 169 -10.66 9.65 22.71
C LEU A 169 -11.27 9.56 24.10
N LYS A 170 -11.98 8.48 24.36
CA LYS A 170 -12.63 8.18 25.64
C LYS A 170 -12.23 6.81 26.16
N ALA A 171 -12.24 6.63 27.47
CA ALA A 171 -12.05 5.32 28.06
C ALA A 171 -13.08 4.30 27.52
N GLY A 172 -12.61 3.13 27.11
CA GLY A 172 -13.40 2.07 26.49
C GLY A 172 -13.52 2.15 24.97
N ASP A 173 -13.03 3.23 24.34
CA ASP A 173 -13.02 3.31 22.88
C ASP A 173 -12.06 2.30 22.25
N VAL A 174 -12.52 1.64 21.19
CA VAL A 174 -11.62 0.98 20.25
C VAL A 174 -10.82 2.05 19.54
N VAL A 175 -9.52 1.83 19.43
CA VAL A 175 -8.56 2.70 18.74
C VAL A 175 -7.95 1.91 17.59
N LEU A 176 -8.23 2.32 16.38
CA LEU A 176 -7.63 1.77 15.16
C LEU A 176 -6.64 2.78 14.62
N MET A 177 -5.39 2.37 14.51
CA MET A 177 -4.30 3.13 13.92
C MET A 177 -3.89 2.49 12.62
N ASP A 178 -3.62 3.29 11.59
CA ASP A 178 -3.32 2.85 10.25
C ASP A 178 -2.33 3.79 9.57
N GLY A 179 -1.22 3.27 9.06
CA GLY A 179 -0.23 4.12 8.41
C GLY A 179 1.14 3.50 8.26
N GLY A 180 2.01 4.33 7.71
CA GLY A 180 3.37 3.92 7.40
C GLY A 180 4.26 5.08 6.98
N CYS A 181 5.39 4.76 6.40
CA CYS A 181 6.35 5.72 5.88
C CYS A 181 6.91 5.29 4.52
N THR A 182 7.72 6.17 3.95
CA THR A 182 8.35 5.94 2.65
C THR A 182 9.86 6.04 2.78
N VAL A 183 10.58 5.00 2.31
CA VAL A 183 12.04 4.97 2.22
C VAL A 183 12.44 4.76 0.76
N GLU A 184 13.17 5.72 0.18
CA GLU A 184 13.59 5.69 -1.24
C GLU A 184 12.42 5.40 -2.21
N GLY A 185 11.21 5.86 -1.88
CA GLY A 185 9.99 5.65 -2.65
C GLY A 185 9.23 4.35 -2.35
N TYR A 186 9.74 3.47 -1.48
CA TYR A 186 9.07 2.24 -1.06
C TYR A 186 8.27 2.47 0.22
N HIS A 187 7.00 2.07 0.19
CA HIS A 187 6.04 2.29 1.27
C HIS A 187 6.00 1.13 2.25
N SER A 188 5.80 1.44 3.53
CA SER A 188 5.27 0.50 4.52
C SER A 188 3.80 0.79 4.79
N ASP A 189 3.08 -0.23 5.27
CA ASP A 189 1.71 -0.13 5.70
C ASP A 189 1.45 -1.07 6.88
N MET A 190 0.80 -0.57 7.92
CA MET A 190 0.52 -1.33 9.12
C MET A 190 -0.68 -0.77 9.87
N SER A 191 -1.63 -1.65 10.23
CA SER A 191 -2.72 -1.27 11.13
C SER A 191 -2.64 -2.02 12.44
N ARG A 192 -2.99 -1.32 13.52
CA ARG A 192 -3.13 -1.89 14.86
C ARG A 192 -4.42 -1.44 15.50
N THR A 193 -5.13 -2.38 16.13
CA THR A 193 -6.35 -2.09 16.89
C THR A 193 -6.14 -2.44 18.35
N VAL A 194 -6.38 -1.48 19.22
CA VAL A 194 -6.34 -1.60 20.68
C VAL A 194 -7.61 -1.03 21.31
N VAL A 195 -7.73 -1.10 22.65
CA VAL A 195 -8.76 -0.37 23.41
C VAL A 195 -8.08 0.60 24.37
N PHE A 196 -8.57 1.83 24.41
CA PHE A 196 -8.10 2.81 25.39
C PHE A 196 -8.77 2.54 26.75
N GLY A 197 -8.05 1.86 27.64
CA GLY A 197 -8.55 1.33 28.91
C GLY A 197 -8.82 -0.17 28.84
N GLU A 198 -9.82 -0.65 29.59
CA GLU A 198 -10.11 -2.09 29.67
C GLU A 198 -11.05 -2.53 28.54
N PRO A 199 -10.65 -3.48 27.69
CA PRO A 199 -11.51 -4.02 26.65
C PRO A 199 -12.68 -4.81 27.21
N THR A 200 -13.87 -4.61 26.66
CA THR A 200 -15.02 -5.44 26.92
C THR A 200 -14.82 -6.86 26.36
N LYS A 201 -15.60 -7.82 26.87
CA LYS A 201 -15.59 -9.20 26.37
C LYS A 201 -15.86 -9.24 24.84
N ARG A 202 -16.85 -8.44 24.35
CA ARG A 202 -17.17 -8.39 22.94
C ARG A 202 -16.05 -7.82 22.07
N GLN A 203 -15.35 -6.78 22.53
CA GLN A 203 -14.20 -6.22 21.82
C GLN A 203 -13.08 -7.27 21.70
N ARG A 204 -12.79 -8.02 22.77
CA ARG A 204 -11.80 -9.11 22.73
C ARG A 204 -12.22 -10.25 21.78
N GLU A 205 -13.49 -10.64 21.79
CA GLU A 205 -14.01 -11.70 20.93
C GLU A 205 -13.87 -11.32 19.43
N ILE A 206 -14.26 -10.11 19.07
CA ILE A 206 -14.13 -9.62 17.67
C ILE A 206 -12.67 -9.44 17.26
N TRP A 207 -11.83 -8.93 18.17
CA TRP A 207 -10.40 -8.80 17.92
C TRP A 207 -9.72 -10.16 17.65
N LEU A 208 -10.03 -11.18 18.48
CA LEU A 208 -9.51 -12.54 18.29
C LEU A 208 -10.03 -13.19 17.01
N LEU A 209 -11.26 -12.91 16.63
CA LEU A 209 -11.82 -13.40 15.36
C LEU A 209 -11.10 -12.78 14.16
N GLU A 210 -10.79 -11.49 14.23
CA GLU A 210 -10.05 -10.80 13.18
C GLU A 210 -8.61 -11.32 13.10
N GLN A 211 -7.92 -11.50 14.23
CA GLN A 211 -6.60 -12.14 14.27
C GLN A 211 -6.64 -13.53 13.61
N ALA A 212 -7.63 -14.35 13.92
CA ALA A 212 -7.76 -15.66 13.31
C ALA A 212 -7.98 -15.58 11.77
N ALA A 213 -8.66 -14.52 11.29
CA ALA A 213 -8.83 -14.29 9.85
C ALA A 213 -7.50 -13.87 9.20
N GLN A 214 -6.72 -13.00 9.83
CA GLN A 214 -5.38 -12.61 9.38
C GLN A 214 -4.43 -13.82 9.34
N GLU A 215 -4.42 -14.65 10.38
CA GLU A 215 -3.61 -15.88 10.45
C GLU A 215 -4.01 -16.89 9.35
N ALA A 216 -5.31 -17.05 9.09
CA ALA A 216 -5.80 -17.95 8.04
C ALA A 216 -5.37 -17.49 6.64
N ALA A 217 -5.43 -16.19 6.38
CA ALA A 217 -4.92 -15.60 5.14
C ALA A 217 -3.42 -15.84 4.98
N PHE A 218 -2.63 -15.58 6.02
CA PHE A 218 -1.18 -15.84 6.02
C PHE A 218 -0.88 -17.33 5.78
N ALA A 219 -1.56 -18.22 6.48
CA ALA A 219 -1.40 -19.65 6.31
C ALA A 219 -1.74 -20.14 4.90
N ALA A 220 -2.67 -19.48 4.22
CA ALA A 220 -3.04 -19.79 2.85
C ALA A 220 -2.03 -19.26 1.83
N ALA A 221 -1.26 -18.22 2.15
CA ALA A 221 -0.31 -17.60 1.23
C ALA A 221 0.89 -18.51 0.95
N ARG A 222 0.89 -19.17 -0.21
CA ARG A 222 1.96 -20.08 -0.66
C ARG A 222 2.30 -19.82 -2.13
N PRO A 223 3.54 -20.00 -2.58
CA PRO A 223 3.89 -19.87 -3.98
C PRO A 223 3.05 -20.80 -4.87
N GLY A 224 2.55 -20.23 -5.98
CA GLY A 224 1.78 -20.95 -6.99
C GLY A 224 0.27 -21.00 -6.79
N ILE A 225 -0.25 -20.65 -5.60
CA ILE A 225 -1.71 -20.55 -5.40
C ILE A 225 -2.27 -19.27 -6.01
N PRO A 226 -3.53 -19.23 -6.44
CA PRO A 226 -4.22 -18.01 -6.80
C PRO A 226 -4.38 -17.09 -5.58
N ILE A 227 -4.10 -15.80 -5.72
CA ILE A 227 -4.16 -14.85 -4.58
C ILE A 227 -5.58 -14.70 -4.00
N GLN A 228 -6.63 -14.95 -4.79
CA GLN A 228 -8.01 -15.02 -4.31
C GLN A 228 -8.21 -16.04 -3.20
N ASP A 229 -7.40 -17.11 -3.13
CA ASP A 229 -7.54 -18.17 -2.13
C ASP A 229 -7.08 -17.67 -0.75
N VAL A 230 -6.21 -16.64 -0.71
CA VAL A 230 -5.83 -15.92 0.52
C VAL A 230 -7.02 -15.11 1.04
N ASP A 231 -7.71 -14.36 0.17
CA ASP A 231 -8.94 -13.63 0.52
C ASP A 231 -10.04 -14.60 1.01
N ALA A 232 -10.21 -15.71 0.30
CA ALA A 232 -11.22 -16.72 0.66
C ALA A 232 -10.93 -17.37 2.03
N ALA A 233 -9.66 -17.52 2.41
CA ALA A 233 -9.28 -18.07 3.71
C ALA A 233 -9.68 -17.14 4.87
N ALA A 234 -9.39 -15.84 4.78
CA ALA A 234 -9.82 -14.86 5.77
C ALA A 234 -11.34 -14.80 5.88
N ARG A 235 -12.03 -14.66 4.75
CA ARG A 235 -13.51 -14.59 4.71
C ARG A 235 -14.18 -15.81 5.30
N ARG A 236 -13.64 -17.01 5.09
CA ARG A 236 -14.19 -18.23 5.64
C ARG A 236 -14.24 -18.20 7.17
N VAL A 237 -13.17 -17.76 7.83
CA VAL A 237 -13.12 -17.64 9.30
C VAL A 237 -14.23 -16.71 9.81
N ILE A 238 -14.43 -15.58 9.15
CA ILE A 238 -15.43 -14.58 9.51
C ILE A 238 -16.86 -15.13 9.28
N VAL A 239 -17.09 -15.81 8.14
CA VAL A 239 -18.39 -16.40 7.80
C VAL A 239 -18.75 -17.56 8.73
N ASP A 240 -17.78 -18.42 9.07
CA ASP A 240 -17.99 -19.54 9.99
C ASP A 240 -18.36 -19.06 11.42
N ALA A 241 -17.96 -17.83 11.77
CA ALA A 241 -18.36 -17.14 13.00
C ALA A 241 -19.75 -16.45 12.90
N GLY A 242 -20.45 -16.57 11.76
CA GLY A 242 -21.79 -16.03 11.54
C GLY A 242 -21.82 -14.56 11.09
N LEU A 243 -20.70 -14.00 10.64
CA LEU A 243 -20.61 -12.65 10.08
C LEU A 243 -20.49 -12.70 8.55
N GLY A 244 -20.93 -11.66 7.85
CA GLY A 244 -20.97 -11.64 6.39
C GLY A 244 -22.27 -12.27 5.86
N PRO A 245 -22.24 -12.98 4.72
CA PRO A 245 -21.12 -13.33 3.82
C PRO A 245 -20.74 -12.21 2.84
N ASP A 246 -19.82 -12.53 1.94
CA ASP A 246 -19.31 -11.64 0.89
C ASP A 246 -18.73 -10.34 1.48
N TYR A 247 -19.20 -9.18 1.02
CA TYR A 247 -18.82 -7.85 1.51
C TYR A 247 -19.85 -7.24 2.47
N LYS A 248 -20.77 -8.08 3.01
CA LYS A 248 -21.81 -7.59 3.92
C LYS A 248 -21.27 -7.39 5.33
N THR A 249 -21.79 -6.35 5.98
CA THR A 249 -21.56 -6.09 7.40
C THR A 249 -22.79 -6.51 8.24
N PRO A 250 -22.60 -7.00 9.48
CA PRO A 250 -21.31 -7.20 10.17
C PRO A 250 -20.42 -8.20 9.45
N GLY A 251 -19.13 -7.87 9.23
CA GLY A 251 -18.19 -8.74 8.52
C GLY A 251 -17.09 -7.95 7.83
N LEU A 252 -16.45 -8.53 6.81
CA LEU A 252 -15.34 -7.95 6.03
C LEU A 252 -15.87 -7.20 4.79
N PRO A 253 -15.92 -5.84 4.82
CA PRO A 253 -16.55 -5.06 3.74
C PRO A 253 -15.63 -4.74 2.56
N HIS A 254 -14.35 -5.05 2.64
CA HIS A 254 -13.36 -4.75 1.60
C HIS A 254 -12.48 -5.98 1.26
N ARG A 255 -11.52 -5.83 0.38
CA ARG A 255 -10.51 -6.85 0.05
C ARG A 255 -9.64 -7.17 1.26
N THR A 256 -9.06 -8.36 1.28
CA THR A 256 -8.17 -8.80 2.37
C THR A 256 -6.78 -8.17 2.29
N GLY A 257 -6.42 -7.53 1.17
CA GLY A 257 -5.14 -6.86 1.04
C GLY A 257 -4.84 -6.35 -0.38
N HIS A 258 -3.71 -5.72 -0.53
CA HIS A 258 -3.22 -5.13 -1.76
C HIS A 258 -1.70 -5.29 -1.89
N GLY A 259 -1.18 -5.26 -3.12
CA GLY A 259 0.25 -5.17 -3.34
C GLY A 259 0.81 -3.87 -2.78
N ILE A 260 2.06 -3.90 -2.36
CA ILE A 260 2.77 -2.74 -1.82
C ILE A 260 4.15 -2.64 -2.44
N GLY A 261 4.64 -1.41 -2.63
CA GLY A 261 5.95 -1.13 -3.21
C GLY A 261 6.16 0.35 -3.42
N LEU A 262 6.29 0.77 -4.68
CA LEU A 262 6.42 2.18 -5.06
C LEU A 262 5.10 2.98 -4.95
N ASP A 263 3.97 2.29 -4.89
CA ASP A 263 2.69 2.84 -4.43
C ASP A 263 2.25 2.04 -3.20
N ILE A 264 1.53 2.71 -2.30
CA ILE A 264 0.95 2.06 -1.12
C ILE A 264 -0.04 0.98 -1.55
N HIS A 265 -0.87 1.28 -2.54
CA HIS A 265 -1.79 0.35 -3.17
C HIS A 265 -1.38 0.06 -4.61
N GLU A 266 -0.82 -1.10 -4.86
CA GLU A 266 -0.52 -1.58 -6.20
C GLU A 266 -0.99 -3.02 -6.43
N ALA A 267 -0.90 -3.52 -7.64
CA ALA A 267 -1.19 -4.93 -7.93
C ALA A 267 -0.06 -5.86 -7.39
N PRO A 268 -0.40 -7.11 -7.00
CA PRO A 268 -1.71 -7.74 -7.10
C PRO A 268 -2.61 -7.42 -5.89
N TYR A 269 -3.93 -7.38 -6.11
CA TYR A 269 -4.92 -7.22 -5.04
C TYR A 269 -5.37 -8.58 -4.50
N VAL A 270 -5.41 -8.71 -3.17
CA VAL A 270 -5.89 -9.91 -2.45
C VAL A 270 -7.41 -9.83 -2.36
N VAL A 271 -8.08 -10.30 -3.39
CA VAL A 271 -9.53 -10.13 -3.58
C VAL A 271 -10.13 -11.27 -4.39
N GLU A 272 -11.40 -11.55 -4.16
CA GLU A 272 -12.17 -12.54 -4.94
C GLU A 272 -12.05 -12.28 -6.45
N GLY A 273 -11.91 -13.35 -7.23
CA GLY A 273 -11.78 -13.31 -8.69
C GLY A 273 -10.36 -13.05 -9.20
N ASN A 274 -9.41 -12.61 -8.35
CA ASN A 274 -8.03 -12.45 -8.76
C ASN A 274 -7.29 -13.79 -8.79
N ARG A 275 -7.05 -14.30 -9.99
CA ARG A 275 -6.38 -15.60 -10.23
C ARG A 275 -4.87 -15.50 -10.43
N THR A 276 -4.27 -14.34 -10.17
CA THR A 276 -2.82 -14.17 -10.20
C THR A 276 -2.18 -15.16 -9.23
N LYS A 277 -1.26 -15.96 -9.71
CA LYS A 277 -0.54 -16.92 -8.87
C LYS A 277 0.53 -16.20 -8.08
N LEU A 278 0.59 -16.46 -6.78
CA LEU A 278 1.65 -15.96 -5.91
C LEU A 278 3.01 -16.49 -6.39
N ALA A 279 3.98 -15.60 -6.43
CA ALA A 279 5.34 -15.91 -6.85
C ALA A 279 6.36 -15.30 -5.86
N PRO A 280 7.54 -15.89 -5.73
CA PRO A 280 8.63 -15.30 -4.94
C PRO A 280 8.92 -13.86 -5.36
N GLY A 281 9.14 -12.98 -4.38
CA GLY A 281 9.33 -11.54 -4.57
C GLY A 281 8.04 -10.72 -4.60
N MET A 282 6.86 -11.32 -4.62
CA MET A 282 5.61 -10.57 -4.45
C MET A 282 5.45 -10.09 -3.02
N CYS A 283 5.07 -8.80 -2.87
CA CYS A 283 4.83 -8.15 -1.58
C CYS A 283 3.39 -7.62 -1.55
N PHE A 284 2.68 -7.84 -0.46
CA PHE A 284 1.28 -7.40 -0.30
C PHE A 284 0.88 -7.29 1.17
N SER A 285 -0.15 -6.50 1.47
CA SER A 285 -0.75 -6.40 2.78
C SER A 285 -1.63 -7.61 3.08
N ASN A 286 -1.76 -7.93 4.36
CA ASN A 286 -2.72 -8.87 4.91
C ASN A 286 -3.49 -8.15 6.01
N GLU A 287 -4.65 -7.59 5.63
CA GLU A 287 -5.41 -6.61 6.40
C GLU A 287 -6.92 -6.91 6.44
N PRO A 288 -7.36 -8.13 6.76
CA PRO A 288 -8.78 -8.32 6.93
C PRO A 288 -9.32 -7.37 7.99
N MET A 289 -10.61 -7.02 7.89
CA MET A 289 -11.25 -6.12 8.83
C MET A 289 -12.63 -6.67 9.19
N ILE A 290 -12.99 -6.61 10.46
CA ILE A 290 -14.35 -6.89 10.90
C ILE A 290 -15.01 -5.58 11.30
N VAL A 291 -16.06 -5.20 10.57
CA VAL A 291 -16.92 -4.06 10.87
C VAL A 291 -18.19 -4.52 11.54
N ILE A 292 -18.49 -3.97 12.72
CA ILE A 292 -19.77 -4.13 13.42
C ILE A 292 -20.51 -2.79 13.34
N PRO A 293 -21.48 -2.62 12.41
CA PRO A 293 -22.17 -1.35 12.22
C PRO A 293 -22.81 -0.83 13.51
N GLY A 294 -22.54 0.43 13.82
CA GLY A 294 -23.07 1.09 15.02
C GLY A 294 -22.35 0.74 16.33
N GLU A 295 -21.29 -0.08 16.26
CA GLU A 295 -20.46 -0.43 17.42
C GLU A 295 -19.00 0.01 17.17
N PHE A 296 -18.22 -0.79 16.46
CA PHE A 296 -16.80 -0.56 16.17
C PHE A 296 -16.31 -1.42 15.00
N GLY A 297 -15.07 -1.20 14.58
CA GLY A 297 -14.34 -2.07 13.67
C GLY A 297 -12.99 -2.48 14.24
N VAL A 298 -12.47 -3.60 13.77
CA VAL A 298 -11.14 -4.12 14.11
C VAL A 298 -10.42 -4.46 12.81
N ARG A 299 -9.22 -3.91 12.62
CA ARG A 299 -8.27 -4.27 11.56
C ARG A 299 -6.90 -4.53 12.15
N LEU A 300 -6.32 -5.65 11.79
CA LEU A 300 -4.92 -5.98 12.04
C LEU A 300 -4.26 -6.13 10.67
N GLU A 301 -3.19 -5.40 10.47
CA GLU A 301 -2.51 -5.38 9.19
C GLU A 301 -1.02 -5.51 9.35
N ASP A 302 -0.46 -6.42 8.59
CA ASP A 302 0.96 -6.54 8.39
C ASP A 302 1.24 -6.83 6.91
N CYS A 303 2.23 -6.15 6.36
CA CYS A 303 2.71 -6.47 5.02
C CYS A 303 3.63 -7.69 5.05
N LEU A 304 3.60 -8.44 3.96
CA LEU A 304 4.39 -9.66 3.81
C LEU A 304 5.01 -9.77 2.42
N PHE A 305 6.04 -10.57 2.31
CA PHE A 305 6.64 -10.95 1.03
C PHE A 305 6.67 -12.45 0.86
N MET A 306 6.64 -12.89 -0.38
CA MET A 306 6.81 -14.30 -0.74
C MET A 306 8.29 -14.61 -0.91
N ASN A 307 8.83 -15.55 -0.12
CA ASN A 307 10.12 -16.15 -0.42
C ASN A 307 9.96 -17.37 -1.36
N GLN A 308 10.97 -18.20 -1.53
CA GLN A 308 10.93 -19.34 -2.45
C GLN A 308 9.93 -20.43 -2.02
N SER A 309 9.59 -20.52 -0.74
CA SER A 309 8.80 -21.62 -0.15
C SER A 309 7.52 -21.17 0.55
N GLU A 310 7.50 -19.94 1.10
CA GLU A 310 6.45 -19.47 2.00
C GLU A 310 6.32 -17.96 2.02
N ALA A 311 5.27 -17.46 2.68
CA ALA A 311 5.10 -16.05 3.03
C ALA A 311 5.94 -15.72 4.27
N CYS A 312 6.48 -14.49 4.31
CA CYS A 312 7.21 -13.94 5.44
C CYS A 312 6.66 -12.54 5.75
N TYR A 313 6.39 -12.25 6.99
CA TYR A 313 6.02 -10.91 7.41
C TYR A 313 7.23 -9.96 7.44
N PHE A 314 7.03 -8.69 7.11
CA PHE A 314 8.00 -7.61 7.36
C PHE A 314 7.98 -7.17 8.83
N THR A 315 6.82 -7.28 9.48
CA THR A 315 6.59 -6.91 10.88
C THR A 315 6.05 -8.11 11.64
N GLU A 316 6.20 -8.12 12.95
CA GLU A 316 5.58 -9.14 13.77
C GLU A 316 4.11 -8.79 14.05
N PRO A 317 3.15 -9.70 13.76
CA PRO A 317 1.74 -9.47 14.04
C PRO A 317 1.45 -9.23 15.51
N SER A 318 0.32 -8.57 15.78
CA SER A 318 -0.16 -8.33 17.14
C SER A 318 -0.38 -9.64 17.91
N ILE A 319 0.10 -9.71 19.14
CA ILE A 319 -0.06 -10.89 20.00
C ILE A 319 -1.45 -10.90 20.64
N SER A 320 -1.93 -9.74 21.07
CA SER A 320 -3.23 -9.57 21.70
C SER A 320 -3.68 -8.11 21.61
N ILE A 321 -4.96 -7.87 21.90
CA ILE A 321 -5.53 -6.52 21.99
C ILE A 321 -4.81 -5.63 23.03
N ASP A 322 -4.20 -6.24 24.04
CA ASP A 322 -3.45 -5.58 25.09
C ASP A 322 -1.95 -5.45 24.74
N MET A 323 -1.48 -6.18 23.73
CA MET A 323 -0.09 -6.18 23.26
C MET A 323 -0.08 -6.08 21.71
N PRO A 324 -0.35 -4.88 21.18
CA PRO A 324 -0.46 -4.67 19.75
C PRO A 324 0.86 -4.73 19.00
N LEU A 325 1.96 -4.54 19.72
CA LEU A 325 3.32 -4.62 19.20
C LEU A 325 4.14 -5.55 20.09
N PRO A 326 4.89 -6.52 19.54
CA PRO A 326 5.78 -7.37 20.29
C PRO A 326 6.84 -6.55 21.03
N ARG A 327 7.18 -6.97 22.24
CA ARG A 327 8.29 -6.36 22.98
C ARG A 327 9.60 -6.69 22.29
N ARG A 328 10.45 -5.70 22.11
CA ARG A 328 11.78 -5.87 21.53
C ARG A 328 12.87 -5.67 22.59
N ASP A 329 13.98 -6.40 22.47
CA ASP A 329 15.16 -6.18 23.29
C ASP A 329 15.93 -4.92 22.81
N ALA A 330 17.01 -4.56 23.52
CA ALA A 330 17.86 -3.43 23.16
C ALA A 330 18.53 -3.54 21.77
N ASN A 331 18.49 -4.72 21.16
CA ASN A 331 19.01 -4.99 19.82
C ASN A 331 17.89 -5.07 18.76
N GLY A 332 16.63 -4.77 19.15
CA GLY A 332 15.47 -4.80 18.28
C GLY A 332 14.89 -6.19 18.01
N LYS A 333 15.35 -7.23 18.72
CA LYS A 333 14.81 -8.58 18.60
C LYS A 333 13.58 -8.74 19.49
N ALA A 334 12.50 -9.34 18.95
CA ALA A 334 11.32 -9.64 19.74
C ALA A 334 11.65 -10.48 20.98
N LEU A 335 11.06 -10.09 22.11
CA LEU A 335 11.10 -10.84 23.36
C LEU A 335 9.88 -11.76 23.40
N GLU A 336 10.12 -13.06 23.61
CA GLU A 336 9.07 -14.08 23.82
C GLU A 336 8.17 -13.77 25.03
#